data_c113dbd00d4e398f594ba23eb31bbd49
#
_entry.id   c113dbd00d4e398f594ba23eb31bbd49
#
_cell.length_a   1.000
_cell.length_b   1.000
_cell.length_c   1.000
_cell.angle_alpha   90.00
_cell.angle_beta   90.00
_cell.angle_gamma   90.00
#
_symmetry.space_group_name_H-M   'P 1'
#
loop_
_entity.id
_entity.type
_entity.pdbx_description
1 polymer ?
#
loop_
_entity_poly.entity_id
_entity_poly.type
_entity_poly.pdbx_seq_one_letter_code
_entity_poly.pdbx_strand_id
1 'polypeptide(L)'
;MSENNQCVIVGIAGASASGKSLIASTIYNELRAKVGDHQIGVITEDCYYKDQSHLSMEERVKTNYDHPSALDHDLLCQHLQMLARGEAVEVPEYSYTEHTRTEQTTTMTPKKVIILEGILLLTDPRLRDLMHATVFMDTPL
;
A
#
# COMPACT_ATOMS: atom_id res chain seq x y z
N MET A 1 -21.76 16.35 -9.93
CA MET A 1 -21.50 16.25 -8.52
C MET A 1 -20.42 15.23 -8.24
N SER A 2 -19.65 15.54 -7.29
CA SER A 2 -18.46 14.77 -7.04
C SER A 2 -18.65 13.66 -6.02
N GLU A 3 -19.79 13.59 -5.38
CA GLU A 3 -20.00 12.59 -4.34
C GLU A 3 -19.91 11.17 -4.86
N ASN A 4 -20.09 10.97 -6.16
CA ASN A 4 -19.98 9.64 -6.75
C ASN A 4 -18.56 9.22 -7.03
N ASN A 5 -17.61 10.11 -6.77
CA ASN A 5 -16.20 9.84 -7.04
C ASN A 5 -15.43 9.45 -5.78
N GLN A 6 -16.15 9.02 -4.76
CA GLN A 6 -15.48 8.58 -3.55
C GLN A 6 -14.63 7.35 -3.82
N CYS A 7 -13.42 7.41 -3.31
CA CYS A 7 -12.51 6.28 -3.38
C CYS A 7 -12.69 5.44 -2.12
N VAL A 8 -12.98 4.17 -2.29
CA VAL A 8 -13.09 3.23 -1.17
C VAL A 8 -11.76 2.53 -1.01
N ILE A 9 -11.20 2.61 0.19
CA ILE A 9 -9.91 1.99 0.49
C ILE A 9 -10.16 0.78 1.38
N VAL A 10 -9.74 -0.39 0.90
CA VAL A 10 -9.87 -1.65 1.62
C VAL A 10 -8.47 -2.09 2.04
N GLY A 11 -8.24 -2.14 3.35
CA GLY A 11 -6.95 -2.55 3.89
C GLY A 11 -6.91 -4.04 4.15
N ILE A 12 -5.83 -4.70 3.74
CA ILE A 12 -5.59 -6.10 4.04
C ILE A 12 -4.27 -6.18 4.79
N ALA A 13 -4.34 -6.43 6.07
CA ALA A 13 -3.18 -6.43 6.94
C ALA A 13 -2.89 -7.84 7.44
N GLY A 14 -1.63 -8.12 7.73
CA GLY A 14 -1.23 -9.39 8.27
C GLY A 14 0.20 -9.71 7.93
N ALA A 15 0.74 -10.75 8.54
CA ALA A 15 2.10 -11.18 8.31
C ALA A 15 2.29 -11.68 6.86
N SER A 16 3.52 -11.64 6.39
CA SER A 16 3.83 -11.98 5.00
C SER A 16 3.37 -13.37 4.60
N ALA A 17 3.42 -14.32 5.52
CA ALA A 17 3.06 -15.70 5.22
C ALA A 17 1.60 -16.04 5.52
N SER A 18 0.75 -15.03 5.68
CA SER A 18 -0.63 -15.25 6.14
C SER A 18 -1.63 -15.47 5.00
N GLY A 19 -1.18 -15.42 3.76
CA GLY A 19 -2.10 -15.56 2.61
C GLY A 19 -2.77 -14.27 2.21
N LYS A 20 -2.28 -13.11 2.70
CA LYS A 20 -2.93 -11.85 2.39
C LYS A 20 -2.86 -11.50 0.89
N SER A 21 -1.82 -11.96 0.18
CA SER A 21 -1.73 -11.74 -1.26
C SER A 21 -2.82 -12.49 -2.01
N LEU A 22 -3.15 -13.70 -1.54
CA LEU A 22 -4.24 -14.47 -2.16
C LEU A 22 -5.57 -13.79 -1.93
N ILE A 23 -5.81 -13.29 -0.72
CA ILE A 23 -7.05 -12.59 -0.42
C ILE A 23 -7.14 -11.30 -1.23
N ALA A 24 -6.04 -10.56 -1.35
CA ALA A 24 -6.01 -9.34 -2.15
C ALA A 24 -6.34 -9.64 -3.61
N SER A 25 -5.78 -10.71 -4.17
CA SER A 25 -6.07 -11.11 -5.53
C SER A 25 -7.52 -11.52 -5.72
N THR A 26 -8.07 -12.22 -4.75
CA THR A 26 -9.47 -12.66 -4.82
C THR A 26 -10.40 -11.45 -4.81
N ILE A 27 -10.17 -10.52 -3.90
CA ILE A 27 -10.99 -9.31 -3.79
C ILE A 27 -10.84 -8.48 -5.07
N TYR A 28 -9.61 -8.35 -5.57
CA TYR A 28 -9.36 -7.60 -6.79
C TYR A 28 -10.18 -8.19 -7.96
N ASN A 29 -10.13 -9.50 -8.13
CA ASN A 29 -10.82 -10.14 -9.25
C ASN A 29 -12.32 -9.99 -9.14
N GLU A 30 -12.88 -10.09 -7.95
CA GLU A 30 -14.31 -9.93 -7.77
C GLU A 30 -14.77 -8.49 -8.00
N LEU A 31 -14.02 -7.53 -7.48
CA LEU A 31 -14.39 -6.12 -7.64
C LEU A 31 -14.16 -5.64 -9.07
N ARG A 32 -13.13 -6.16 -9.73
CA ARG A 32 -12.86 -5.79 -11.11
C ARG A 32 -14.04 -6.13 -12.01
N ALA A 33 -14.70 -7.24 -11.74
CA ALA A 33 -15.87 -7.64 -12.51
C ALA A 33 -17.06 -6.68 -12.31
N LYS A 34 -17.09 -5.99 -11.16
CA LYS A 34 -18.21 -5.12 -10.83
C LYS A 34 -17.95 -3.66 -11.22
N VAL A 35 -16.73 -3.17 -11.04
CA VAL A 35 -16.45 -1.75 -11.27
C VAL A 35 -15.59 -1.50 -12.50
N GLY A 36 -15.00 -2.55 -13.09
CA GLY A 36 -14.15 -2.43 -14.28
C GLY A 36 -12.68 -2.34 -13.92
N ASP A 37 -11.84 -2.79 -14.85
CA ASP A 37 -10.38 -2.87 -14.64
C ASP A 37 -9.76 -1.52 -14.30
N HIS A 38 -10.31 -0.45 -14.86
CA HIS A 38 -9.72 0.88 -14.70
C HIS A 38 -10.07 1.52 -13.37
N GLN A 39 -10.99 0.93 -12.63
CA GLN A 39 -11.53 1.55 -11.43
C GLN A 39 -11.06 0.88 -10.14
N ILE A 40 -10.14 -0.07 -10.24
CA ILE A 40 -9.59 -0.72 -9.06
C ILE A 40 -8.06 -0.74 -9.16
N GLY A 41 -7.41 -0.42 -8.05
CA GLY A 41 -5.96 -0.44 -7.98
C GLY A 41 -5.50 -1.15 -6.73
N VAL A 42 -4.24 -1.59 -6.75
CA VAL A 42 -3.61 -2.24 -5.59
C VAL A 42 -2.36 -1.46 -5.25
N ILE A 43 -2.22 -1.10 -3.97
CA ILE A 43 -1.02 -0.49 -3.44
C ILE A 43 -0.49 -1.40 -2.35
N THR A 44 0.78 -1.75 -2.44
CA THR A 44 1.41 -2.56 -1.40
C THR A 44 2.28 -1.67 -0.53
N GLU A 45 2.19 -1.88 0.78
CA GLU A 45 2.97 -1.12 1.75
C GLU A 45 4.47 -1.24 1.50
N ASP A 46 4.91 -2.38 0.97
CA ASP A 46 6.32 -2.63 0.72
C ASP A 46 6.95 -1.64 -0.25
N CYS A 47 6.16 -1.04 -1.13
CA CYS A 47 6.66 -0.02 -2.04
C CYS A 47 7.08 1.25 -1.29
N TYR A 48 6.64 1.40 -0.06
CA TYR A 48 6.84 2.62 0.72
C TYR A 48 7.93 2.49 1.79
N TYR A 49 8.81 1.49 1.69
CA TYR A 49 10.01 1.51 2.50
C TYR A 49 10.80 2.78 2.19
N LYS A 50 11.42 3.34 3.21
CA LYS A 50 12.11 4.61 3.08
C LYS A 50 13.30 4.50 2.15
N ASP A 51 13.63 5.63 1.54
CA ASP A 51 14.84 5.75 0.72
C ASP A 51 16.06 5.61 1.63
N GLN A 52 16.93 4.69 1.30
CA GLN A 52 18.16 4.44 2.04
C GLN A 52 19.39 4.64 1.18
N SER A 53 19.26 5.37 0.08
CA SER A 53 20.38 5.58 -0.84
C SER A 53 21.55 6.30 -0.20
N HIS A 54 21.30 7.03 0.90
CA HIS A 54 22.35 7.71 1.65
C HIS A 54 23.12 6.79 2.59
N LEU A 55 22.67 5.55 2.76
CA LEU A 55 23.34 4.57 3.62
C LEU A 55 24.13 3.60 2.78
N SER A 56 25.19 3.02 3.38
CA SER A 56 25.94 1.95 2.72
C SER A 56 25.09 0.68 2.67
N MET A 57 25.45 -0.25 1.80
CA MET A 57 24.74 -1.53 1.73
C MET A 57 24.80 -2.27 3.06
N GLU A 58 25.94 -2.19 3.76
CA GLU A 58 26.08 -2.82 5.06
C GLU A 58 25.05 -2.27 6.05
N GLU A 59 24.82 -0.97 6.02
CA GLU A 59 23.83 -0.34 6.90
C GLU A 59 22.41 -0.64 6.47
N ARG A 60 22.15 -0.69 5.16
CA ARG A 60 20.83 -0.97 4.65
C ARG A 60 20.33 -2.34 5.08
N VAL A 61 21.21 -3.36 5.03
CA VAL A 61 20.79 -4.72 5.38
C VAL A 61 20.50 -4.88 6.87
N LYS A 62 20.95 -3.93 7.70
CA LYS A 62 20.70 -3.95 9.12
C LYS A 62 19.37 -3.30 9.51
N THR A 63 18.70 -2.67 8.57
CA THR A 63 17.43 -2.01 8.85
C THR A 63 16.39 -3.05 9.28
N ASN A 64 15.66 -2.73 10.33
CA ASN A 64 14.57 -3.61 10.78
C ASN A 64 13.33 -3.32 9.95
N TYR A 65 13.13 -4.10 8.88
CA TYR A 65 12.05 -3.90 7.94
C TYR A 65 10.69 -4.28 8.52
N ASP A 66 10.66 -4.92 9.68
CA ASP A 66 9.42 -5.24 10.36
C ASP A 66 8.97 -4.16 11.33
N HIS A 67 9.73 -3.06 11.41
CA HIS A 67 9.40 -1.96 12.30
C HIS A 67 8.78 -0.81 11.51
N PRO A 68 7.73 -0.16 12.06
CA PRO A 68 7.07 0.92 11.34
C PRO A 68 8.01 2.06 10.91
N SER A 69 9.10 2.28 11.62
CA SER A 69 10.05 3.35 11.28
C SER A 69 10.75 3.10 9.94
N ALA A 70 10.75 1.86 9.45
CA ALA A 70 11.34 1.56 8.14
C ALA A 70 10.44 2.00 6.99
N LEU A 71 9.18 2.28 7.26
CA LEU A 71 8.18 2.60 6.24
C LEU A 71 7.86 4.09 6.24
N ASP A 72 7.63 4.61 5.04
CA ASP A 72 7.26 6.01 4.85
C ASP A 72 5.75 6.11 4.84
N HIS A 73 5.14 5.93 6.01
CA HIS A 73 3.69 6.04 6.15
C HIS A 73 3.19 7.46 5.89
N ASP A 74 4.05 8.46 6.09
CA ASP A 74 3.69 9.84 5.77
C ASP A 74 3.38 9.98 4.28
N LEU A 75 4.24 9.43 3.44
CA LEU A 75 4.04 9.48 2.00
C LEU A 75 2.84 8.63 1.59
N LEU A 76 2.70 7.45 2.19
CA LEU A 76 1.57 6.58 1.88
C LEU A 76 0.25 7.26 2.22
N CYS A 77 0.15 7.87 3.40
CA CYS A 77 -1.05 8.61 3.79
C CYS A 77 -1.33 9.76 2.83
N GLN A 78 -0.29 10.49 2.44
CA GLN A 78 -0.43 11.60 1.50
C GLN A 78 -0.97 11.10 0.15
N HIS A 79 -0.43 10.00 -0.36
CA HIS A 79 -0.87 9.44 -1.63
C HIS A 79 -2.32 8.97 -1.57
N LEU A 80 -2.71 8.30 -0.47
CA LEU A 80 -4.09 7.84 -0.33
C LEU A 80 -5.06 9.03 -0.28
N GLN A 81 -4.67 10.09 0.40
CA GLN A 81 -5.51 11.29 0.48
C GLN A 81 -5.62 11.97 -0.90
N MET A 82 -4.54 12.01 -1.66
CA MET A 82 -4.56 12.58 -2.99
C MET A 82 -5.46 11.77 -3.92
N LEU A 83 -5.33 10.45 -3.88
CA LEU A 83 -6.19 9.59 -4.70
C LEU A 83 -7.65 9.77 -4.32
N ALA A 84 -7.94 9.92 -3.03
CA ALA A 84 -9.31 10.13 -2.57
C ALA A 84 -9.89 11.47 -3.06
N ARG A 85 -9.03 12.46 -3.31
CA ARG A 85 -9.46 13.75 -3.84
C ARG A 85 -9.54 13.77 -5.36
N GLY A 86 -9.18 12.67 -6.02
CA GLY A 86 -9.19 12.61 -7.47
C GLY A 86 -7.88 13.02 -8.12
N GLU A 87 -6.77 12.97 -7.39
CA GLU A 87 -5.45 13.34 -7.90
C GLU A 87 -4.61 12.09 -8.13
N ALA A 88 -3.85 12.06 -9.22
CA ALA A 88 -2.94 10.97 -9.50
C ALA A 88 -1.68 11.09 -8.64
N VAL A 89 -1.04 9.96 -8.36
CA VAL A 89 0.18 9.93 -7.57
C VAL A 89 1.24 9.07 -8.25
N GLU A 90 2.50 9.30 -7.86
CA GLU A 90 3.62 8.51 -8.35
C GLU A 90 4.02 7.52 -7.25
N VAL A 91 3.59 6.29 -7.39
CA VAL A 91 3.87 5.24 -6.40
C VAL A 91 5.34 4.84 -6.52
N PRO A 92 6.10 4.88 -5.42
CA PRO A 92 7.52 4.53 -5.48
C PRO A 92 7.72 3.05 -5.76
N GLU A 93 8.91 2.72 -6.27
CA GLU A 93 9.34 1.33 -6.44
C GLU A 93 10.47 1.06 -5.48
N TYR A 94 10.45 -0.10 -4.86
CA TYR A 94 11.48 -0.50 -3.93
C TYR A 94 12.29 -1.65 -4.51
N SER A 95 13.62 -1.56 -4.39
CA SER A 95 14.51 -2.62 -4.85
C SER A 95 14.92 -3.51 -3.68
N TYR A 96 14.50 -4.76 -3.73
CA TYR A 96 14.91 -5.74 -2.70
C TYR A 96 16.37 -6.13 -2.84
N THR A 97 16.93 -5.98 -4.03
CA THR A 97 18.35 -6.28 -4.28
C THR A 97 19.25 -5.22 -3.67
N GLU A 98 18.88 -3.96 -3.83
CA GLU A 98 19.68 -2.84 -3.35
C GLU A 98 19.22 -2.32 -1.99
N HIS A 99 18.15 -2.86 -1.44
CA HIS A 99 17.62 -2.49 -0.12
C HIS A 99 17.35 -1.00 -0.01
N THR A 100 16.79 -0.42 -1.07
CA THR A 100 16.39 0.98 -1.03
C THR A 100 15.35 1.24 -2.10
N ARG A 101 14.69 2.41 -1.97
CA ARG A 101 13.77 2.91 -2.99
C ARG A 101 14.56 3.24 -4.25
N THR A 102 14.01 2.91 -5.41
CA THR A 102 14.62 3.28 -6.68
C THR A 102 14.19 4.68 -7.08
N GLU A 103 14.74 5.18 -8.19
CA GLU A 103 14.33 6.47 -8.72
C GLU A 103 13.08 6.36 -9.59
N GLN A 104 12.64 5.15 -9.86
CA GLN A 104 11.48 4.92 -10.72
C GLN A 104 10.20 4.94 -9.90
N THR A 105 9.13 5.36 -10.55
CA THR A 105 7.81 5.36 -9.95
C THR A 105 6.80 4.83 -10.95
N THR A 106 5.63 4.46 -10.44
CA THR A 106 4.51 4.03 -11.28
C THR A 106 3.35 4.98 -11.01
N THR A 107 2.82 5.57 -12.07
CA THR A 107 1.68 6.48 -11.93
C THR A 107 0.42 5.71 -11.62
N MET A 108 -0.28 6.09 -10.56
CA MET A 108 -1.60 5.56 -10.27
C MET A 108 -2.61 6.69 -10.38
N THR A 109 -3.58 6.50 -11.26
CA THR A 109 -4.67 7.46 -11.42
C THR A 109 -5.75 7.18 -10.37
N PRO A 110 -6.65 8.15 -10.12
CA PRO A 110 -7.72 7.92 -9.14
C PRO A 110 -8.58 6.72 -9.50
N LYS A 111 -8.98 5.97 -8.49
CA LYS A 111 -9.75 4.74 -8.64
C LYS A 111 -10.97 4.80 -7.75
N LYS A 112 -11.98 4.00 -8.07
CA LYS A 112 -13.14 3.85 -7.18
C LYS A 112 -12.81 2.99 -5.99
N VAL A 113 -11.92 2.00 -6.16
CA VAL A 113 -11.51 1.11 -5.09
C VAL A 113 -10.01 0.96 -5.11
N ILE A 114 -9.39 1.08 -3.94
CA ILE A 114 -7.96 0.80 -3.78
C ILE A 114 -7.83 -0.28 -2.71
N ILE A 115 -7.15 -1.35 -3.07
CA ILE A 115 -6.79 -2.40 -2.13
C ILE A 115 -5.40 -2.07 -1.62
N LEU A 116 -5.29 -1.86 -0.31
CA LEU A 116 -4.03 -1.53 0.35
C LEU A 116 -3.60 -2.75 1.15
N GLU A 117 -2.43 -3.28 0.85
CA GLU A 117 -1.93 -4.51 1.46
C GLU A 117 -0.64 -4.24 2.20
N GLY A 118 -0.48 -4.80 3.40
CA GLY A 118 0.76 -4.63 4.13
C GLY A 118 0.76 -5.30 5.48
N ILE A 119 1.94 -5.35 6.11
CA ILE A 119 2.11 -6.01 7.40
C ILE A 119 1.94 -5.05 8.57
N LEU A 120 2.16 -3.76 8.37
CA LEU A 120 2.17 -2.77 9.44
C LEU A 120 1.09 -1.70 9.28
N LEU A 121 0.10 -1.95 8.45
CA LEU A 121 -0.94 -0.97 8.15
C LEU A 121 -1.68 -0.50 9.39
N LEU A 122 -1.96 -1.42 10.31
CA LEU A 122 -2.79 -1.12 11.47
C LEU A 122 -2.02 -0.46 12.60
N THR A 123 -0.70 -0.31 12.46
CA THR A 123 0.10 0.37 13.47
C THR A 123 -0.04 1.88 13.42
N ASP A 124 -0.55 2.41 12.31
CA ASP A 124 -0.65 3.85 12.09
C ASP A 124 -2.12 4.27 12.11
N PRO A 125 -2.54 5.07 13.10
CA PRO A 125 -3.94 5.52 13.18
C PRO A 125 -4.39 6.29 11.95
N ARG A 126 -3.48 7.02 11.30
CA ARG A 126 -3.82 7.79 10.11
C ARG A 126 -4.23 6.86 8.97
N LEU A 127 -3.56 5.71 8.81
CA LEU A 127 -3.92 4.74 7.80
C LEU A 127 -5.24 4.07 8.15
N ARG A 128 -5.45 3.74 9.43
CA ARG A 128 -6.72 3.15 9.85
C ARG A 128 -7.88 4.06 9.55
N ASP A 129 -7.70 5.36 9.75
CA ASP A 129 -8.76 6.33 9.49
C ASP A 129 -9.08 6.47 8.01
N LEU A 130 -8.12 6.20 7.14
CA LEU A 130 -8.33 6.29 5.70
C LEU A 130 -8.98 5.04 5.11
N MET A 131 -8.92 3.92 5.82
CA MET A 131 -9.48 2.67 5.33
C MET A 131 -10.97 2.58 5.63
N HIS A 132 -11.76 2.25 4.63
CA HIS A 132 -13.21 2.11 4.77
C HIS A 132 -13.57 0.71 5.23
N ALA A 133 -12.74 -0.27 4.95
CA ALA A 133 -12.90 -1.65 5.39
C ALA A 133 -11.53 -2.24 5.62
N THR A 134 -11.41 -3.16 6.55
CA THR A 134 -10.14 -3.78 6.90
C THR A 134 -10.33 -5.28 7.05
N VAL A 135 -9.42 -6.03 6.43
CA VAL A 135 -9.33 -7.47 6.63
C VAL A 135 -8.01 -7.74 7.32
N PHE A 136 -8.06 -8.39 8.46
CA PHE A 136 -6.85 -8.77 9.18
C PHE A 136 -6.63 -10.26 9.03
N MET A 137 -5.47 -10.63 8.48
CA MET A 137 -5.12 -12.02 8.28
C MET A 137 -4.28 -12.51 9.45
N ASP A 138 -4.89 -13.33 10.27
CA ASP A 138 -4.22 -13.94 11.42
C ASP A 138 -4.00 -15.42 11.08
N THR A 139 -2.76 -15.78 10.83
CA THR A 139 -2.45 -17.15 10.42
C THR A 139 -2.26 -18.02 11.65
N PRO A 140 -3.14 -18.98 11.86
CA PRO A 140 -2.91 -19.93 12.97
C PRO A 140 -1.72 -20.80 12.65
N LEU A 141 -1.00 -21.16 13.67
CA LEU A 141 0.16 -22.03 13.56
C LEU A 141 -0.23 -23.49 13.52
#